data_5890a98dc26bc344b9bad5526f35a878
#
_entry.id   5890a98dc26bc344b9bad5526f35a878
#
_cell.length_a   1.000
_cell.length_b   1.000
_cell.length_c   1.000
_cell.angle_alpha   90.00
_cell.angle_beta   90.00
_cell.angle_gamma   90.00
#
_symmetry.space_group_name_H-M   'P 1'
#
loop_
_entity.id
_entity.type
_entity.pdbx_description
1 polymer ?
#
loop_
_entity_poly.entity_id
_entity_poly.type
_entity_poly.pdbx_seq_one_letter_code
_entity_poly.pdbx_strand_id
1 'polypeptide(L)' 'MGVRDTKGNPRIWEQLSWANMSSEEQAHWAVLGWQQHRWDKNDAPASADKEWRELTPQEQGAALALGFSENLWNATEDE' A
#
# COMPACT_ATOMS: atom_id res chain seq x y z
N MET A 1 9.49 -14.83 -2.93
CA MET A 1 10.20 -13.84 -3.60
C MET A 1 9.84 -12.40 -3.31
N GLY A 2 9.18 -12.12 -2.27
CA GLY A 2 8.97 -10.76 -1.82
C GLY A 2 8.03 -9.96 -2.68
N VAL A 3 8.29 -8.67 -2.77
CA VAL A 3 7.37 -7.71 -3.35
C VAL A 3 7.71 -7.49 -4.83
N ARG A 4 6.67 -7.48 -5.67
CA ARG A 4 6.87 -7.24 -7.10
C ARG A 4 7.28 -5.79 -7.35
N ASP A 5 7.99 -5.59 -8.46
CA ASP A 5 8.42 -4.26 -8.85
C ASP A 5 7.28 -3.56 -9.57
N THR A 6 6.83 -2.44 -9.01
CA THR A 6 5.74 -1.67 -9.60
C THR A 6 6.24 -0.76 -10.73
N LYS A 7 7.54 -0.61 -10.88
CA LYS A 7 8.16 0.24 -11.90
C LYS A 7 7.64 1.68 -11.84
N GLY A 8 7.43 2.15 -10.62
CA GLY A 8 6.96 3.50 -10.39
C GLY A 8 5.45 3.69 -10.58
N ASN A 9 4.72 2.61 -10.76
CA ASN A 9 3.27 2.68 -10.94
C ASN A 9 2.57 1.88 -9.85
N PRO A 10 2.32 2.50 -8.67
CA PRO A 10 1.69 1.77 -7.57
C PRO A 10 0.22 1.43 -7.83
N ARG A 11 -0.37 1.96 -8.89
CA ARG A 11 -1.77 1.66 -9.18
C ARG A 11 -2.00 0.21 -9.59
N ILE A 12 -0.93 -0.53 -9.88
CA ILE A 12 -1.09 -1.94 -10.23
C ILE A 12 -1.73 -2.73 -9.09
N TRP A 13 -1.55 -2.27 -7.85
CA TRP A 13 -2.13 -2.96 -6.70
C TRP A 13 -3.64 -3.00 -6.74
N GLU A 14 -4.27 -1.98 -7.34
CA GLU A 14 -5.72 -1.90 -7.41
C GLU A 14 -6.33 -2.97 -8.30
N GLN A 15 -5.53 -3.54 -9.18
CA GLN A 15 -5.98 -4.56 -10.11
C GLN A 15 -5.79 -5.97 -9.59
N LEU A 16 -5.19 -6.09 -8.41
CA LEU A 16 -4.89 -7.39 -7.81
C LEU A 16 -5.88 -7.69 -6.70
N SER A 17 -6.25 -8.96 -6.57
CA SER A 17 -6.96 -9.38 -5.38
C SER A 17 -5.97 -9.65 -4.26
N TRP A 18 -6.46 -9.70 -3.03
CA TRP A 18 -5.59 -9.99 -1.89
C TRP A 18 -4.85 -11.31 -2.09
N ALA A 19 -5.55 -12.32 -2.61
CA ALA A 19 -4.97 -13.64 -2.82
C ALA A 19 -3.89 -13.66 -3.89
N ASN A 20 -3.87 -12.66 -4.78
CA ASN A 20 -2.86 -12.58 -5.83
C ASN A 20 -1.53 -12.04 -5.32
N MET A 21 -1.50 -11.53 -4.10
CA MET A 21 -0.30 -10.95 -3.53
C MET A 21 0.49 -12.01 -2.78
N SER A 22 1.82 -11.86 -2.76
CA SER A 22 2.67 -12.76 -1.99
C SER A 22 2.50 -12.48 -0.49
N SER A 23 3.03 -13.39 0.33
CA SER A 23 2.97 -13.21 1.79
C SER A 23 3.65 -11.91 2.22
N GLU A 24 4.76 -11.57 1.61
CA GLU A 24 5.47 -10.34 1.95
C GLU A 24 4.67 -9.12 1.52
N GLU A 25 4.04 -9.17 0.36
CA GLU A 25 3.20 -8.07 -0.10
C GLU A 25 2.03 -7.87 0.85
N GLN A 26 1.37 -8.95 1.23
CA GLN A 26 0.27 -8.89 2.18
C GLN A 26 0.72 -8.33 3.53
N ALA A 27 1.93 -8.73 3.98
CA ALA A 27 2.45 -8.26 5.25
C ALA A 27 2.69 -6.75 5.23
N HIS A 28 3.24 -6.23 4.14
CA HIS A 28 3.46 -4.78 4.02
C HIS A 28 2.14 -4.03 4.00
N TRP A 29 1.15 -4.53 3.27
CA TRP A 29 -0.16 -3.92 3.27
C TRP A 29 -0.81 -3.98 4.64
N ALA A 30 -0.59 -5.08 5.39
CA ALA A 30 -1.12 -5.20 6.74
C ALA A 30 -0.52 -4.17 7.70
N VAL A 31 0.75 -3.84 7.52
CA VAL A 31 1.38 -2.76 8.31
C VAL A 31 0.64 -1.45 8.10
N LEU A 32 0.15 -1.23 6.89
CA LEU A 32 -0.63 -0.02 6.57
C LEU A 32 -2.09 -0.14 7.01
N GLY A 33 -2.47 -1.26 7.61
CA GLY A 33 -3.83 -1.44 8.11
C GLY A 33 -4.76 -2.19 7.19
N TRP A 34 -4.28 -2.61 6.03
CA TRP A 34 -5.11 -3.39 5.11
C TRP A 34 -5.20 -4.82 5.56
N GLN A 35 -6.36 -5.42 5.32
CA GLN A 35 -6.64 -6.83 5.55
C GLN A 35 -7.47 -7.34 4.39
N GLN A 36 -7.63 -8.66 4.31
CA GLN A 36 -8.33 -9.25 3.18
C GLN A 36 -9.72 -8.66 2.99
N HIS A 37 -10.48 -8.57 4.07
CA HIS A 37 -11.85 -8.09 3.93
C HIS A 37 -11.90 -6.60 3.53
N ARG A 38 -10.93 -5.80 4.00
CA ARG A 38 -10.87 -4.40 3.60
C ARG A 38 -10.48 -4.27 2.15
N TRP A 39 -9.54 -5.10 1.72
CA TRP A 39 -9.10 -5.09 0.33
C TRP A 39 -10.24 -5.46 -0.61
N ASP A 40 -10.95 -6.53 -0.25
CA ASP A 40 -12.05 -7.03 -1.08
C ASP A 40 -13.19 -6.02 -1.17
N LYS A 41 -13.43 -5.28 -0.10
CA LYS A 41 -14.51 -4.28 -0.07
C LYS A 41 -14.04 -2.89 -0.47
N ASN A 42 -12.76 -2.75 -0.76
CA ASN A 42 -12.16 -1.45 -1.07
C ASN A 42 -12.38 -0.45 0.08
N ASP A 43 -12.27 -0.93 1.31
CA ASP A 43 -12.49 -0.14 2.52
C ASP A 43 -11.14 0.30 3.07
N ALA A 44 -10.69 1.49 2.67
CA ALA A 44 -9.36 1.97 3.01
C ALA A 44 -9.22 2.22 4.51
N PRO A 45 -8.10 1.81 5.10
CA PRO A 45 -7.84 2.08 6.52
C PRO A 45 -7.46 3.55 6.72
N ALA A 46 -7.36 3.94 8.00
CA ALA A 46 -7.06 5.33 8.35
C ALA A 46 -5.73 5.80 7.74
N SER A 47 -4.75 4.92 7.60
CA SER A 47 -3.46 5.32 7.06
C SER A 47 -3.56 5.84 5.63
N ALA A 48 -4.56 5.40 4.88
CA ALA A 48 -4.76 5.87 3.51
C ALA A 48 -5.10 7.35 3.44
N ASP A 49 -5.63 7.92 4.52
CA ASP A 49 -6.00 9.32 4.58
C ASP A 49 -4.88 10.20 5.13
N LYS A 50 -3.76 9.59 5.56
CA LYS A 50 -2.64 10.33 6.12
C LYS A 50 -1.71 10.80 5.03
N GLU A 51 -1.07 11.96 5.26
CA GLU A 51 0.03 12.37 4.42
C GLU A 51 1.26 11.52 4.75
N TRP A 52 2.22 11.48 3.82
CA TRP A 52 3.42 10.68 4.00
C TRP A 52 4.11 10.96 5.34
N ARG A 53 4.22 12.24 5.69
CA ARG A 53 4.91 12.63 6.92
C ARG A 53 4.18 12.20 8.18
N GLU A 54 2.89 11.89 8.07
CA GLU A 54 2.09 11.45 9.21
C GLU A 54 2.18 9.95 9.44
N LEU A 55 2.75 9.23 8.50
CA LEU A 55 2.92 7.79 8.63
C LEU A 55 4.02 7.48 9.63
N THR A 56 3.85 6.38 10.39
CA THR A 56 4.93 5.91 11.26
C THR A 56 6.10 5.41 10.41
N PRO A 57 7.32 5.30 10.99
CA PRO A 57 8.43 4.75 10.23
C PRO A 57 8.14 3.36 9.66
N GLN A 58 7.40 2.54 10.38
CA GLN A 58 7.03 1.21 9.89
C GLN A 58 6.10 1.32 8.68
N GLU A 59 5.14 2.24 8.74
CA GLU A 59 4.22 2.44 7.62
C GLU A 59 4.95 2.97 6.40
N GLN A 60 5.85 3.93 6.60
CA GLN A 60 6.66 4.46 5.51
C GLN A 60 7.52 3.38 4.88
N GLY A 61 8.13 2.53 5.71
CA GLY A 61 8.94 1.43 5.20
C GLY A 61 8.13 0.45 4.38
N ALA A 62 6.93 0.13 4.85
CA ALA A 62 6.05 -0.76 4.11
C ALA A 62 5.63 -0.16 2.78
N ALA A 63 5.29 1.13 2.79
CA ALA A 63 4.88 1.81 1.56
C ALA A 63 6.03 1.85 0.55
N LEU A 64 7.24 2.14 1.01
CA LEU A 64 8.40 2.13 0.13
C LEU A 64 8.63 0.76 -0.49
N ALA A 65 8.48 -0.29 0.31
CA ALA A 65 8.63 -1.66 -0.18
C ALA A 65 7.59 -1.97 -1.25
N LEU A 66 6.41 -1.37 -1.14
CA LEU A 66 5.33 -1.60 -2.11
C LEU A 66 5.43 -0.71 -3.34
N GLY A 67 6.46 0.13 -3.42
CA GLY A 67 6.68 0.97 -4.59
C GLY A 67 6.21 2.39 -4.46
N PHE A 68 5.71 2.79 -3.30
CA PHE A 68 5.32 4.17 -3.06
C PHE A 68 6.53 5.01 -2.68
N SER A 69 6.44 6.29 -2.97
CA SER A 69 7.35 7.30 -2.44
C SER A 69 6.48 8.42 -1.88
N GLU A 70 7.12 9.41 -1.28
CA GLU A 70 6.37 10.54 -0.74
C GLU A 70 5.50 11.18 -1.83
N ASN A 71 6.09 11.42 -2.98
CA ASN A 71 5.36 12.04 -4.08
C ASN A 71 4.20 11.18 -4.55
N LEU A 72 4.43 9.88 -4.69
CA LEU A 72 3.39 8.97 -5.16
C LEU A 72 2.28 8.81 -4.13
N TRP A 73 2.66 8.76 -2.86
CA TRP A 73 1.68 8.63 -1.79
C TRP A 73 0.76 9.85 -1.73
N ASN A 74 1.36 11.04 -1.74
CA ASN A 74 0.59 12.27 -1.65
C ASN A 74 -0.22 12.53 -2.91
N ALA A 75 0.28 12.12 -4.07
CA ALA A 75 -0.43 12.32 -5.33
C ALA A 75 -1.73 11.53 -5.39
N THR A 76 -1.77 10.34 -4.77
CA THR A 76 -2.98 9.54 -4.79
C THR A 76 -4.10 10.16 -3.97
N GLU A 77 -3.78 11.02 -3.02
CA GLU A 77 -4.80 11.70 -2.24
C GLU A 77 -5.49 12.79 -3.01
N ASP A 78 -4.81 13.36 -3.99
CA ASP A 78 -5.34 14.51 -4.73
C ASP A 78 -6.29 14.10 -5.85
N GLU A 79 -6.42 12.82 -6.07
CA GLU A 79 -7.35 12.32 -7.05
C GLU A 79 -8.68 12.00 -6.39
#